data_4d75440c36aa3a5e92fc3c759c553df9
#
_entry.id   4d75440c36aa3a5e92fc3c759c553df9
#
_cell.length_a   1.000
_cell.length_b   1.000
_cell.length_c   1.000
_cell.angle_alpha   90.00
_cell.angle_beta   90.00
_cell.angle_gamma   90.00
#
_symmetry.space_group_name_H-M   'P 1'
#
loop_
_entity.id
_entity.type
_entity.pdbx_description
1 polymer ?
#
loop_
_entity_poly.entity_id
_entity_poly.type
_entity_poly.pdbx_seq_one_letter_code
_entity_poly.pdbx_strand_id
1 'polypeptide(L)'
;MRKELPQQLLRELLKDSKRSDRDLSKALKVSQPTITRTRHRLEKNGMIEDCTVIPNFRRMGFEILALSFVKMRPEILSPQTMEEARKYAAKFPNAIFASTGEGLGMTGVIISFHKSYTDYHQKTNQLR
;
A
#
# COMPACT_ATOMS: atom_id res chain seq x y z
N MET A 1 19.48 22.03 5.01
CA MET A 1 18.73 20.77 4.76
C MET A 1 17.91 20.94 3.50
N ARG A 2 18.02 20.03 2.56
CA ARG A 2 17.25 20.09 1.31
C ARG A 2 15.76 19.90 1.63
N LYS A 3 14.92 20.88 1.30
CA LYS A 3 13.46 20.79 1.48
C LYS A 3 12.84 19.61 0.70
N GLU A 4 13.51 19.18 -0.37
CA GLU A 4 13.05 18.11 -1.27
C GLU A 4 13.53 16.70 -0.87
N LEU A 5 14.43 16.58 0.12
CA LEU A 5 15.01 15.30 0.49
C LEU A 5 13.96 14.23 0.87
N PRO A 6 12.92 14.54 1.65
CA PRO A 6 11.88 13.56 1.97
C PRO A 6 11.19 12.99 0.71
N GLN A 7 10.85 13.84 -0.24
CA GLN A 7 10.23 13.42 -1.49
C GLN A 7 11.19 12.62 -2.38
N GLN A 8 12.45 13.03 -2.46
CA GLN A 8 13.49 12.30 -3.20
C GLN A 8 13.71 10.91 -2.59
N LEU A 9 13.76 10.81 -1.27
CA LEU A 9 13.90 9.54 -0.57
C LEU A 9 12.68 8.63 -0.82
N LEU A 10 11.46 9.15 -0.76
CA LEU A 10 10.26 8.39 -1.08
C LEU A 10 10.29 7.84 -2.52
N ARG A 11 10.72 8.64 -3.49
CA ARG A 11 10.85 8.19 -4.88
C ARG A 11 11.84 7.03 -5.04
N GLU A 12 12.97 7.09 -4.33
CA GLU A 12 13.96 6.01 -4.35
C GLU A 12 13.43 4.74 -3.65
N LEU A 13 12.72 4.89 -2.55
CA LEU A 13 12.08 3.77 -1.84
C LEU A 13 10.93 3.13 -2.63
N LEU A 14 10.22 3.90 -3.44
CA LEU A 14 9.21 3.36 -4.36
C LEU A 14 9.81 2.47 -5.45
N LYS A 15 11.05 2.75 -5.86
CA LYS A 15 11.76 1.90 -6.83
C LYS A 15 12.25 0.60 -6.19
N ASP A 16 12.80 0.69 -5.00
CA ASP A 16 13.31 -0.45 -4.24
C ASP A 16 13.35 -0.10 -2.75
N SER A 17 12.40 -0.61 -1.99
CA SER A 17 12.30 -0.37 -0.55
C SER A 17 13.37 -1.11 0.27
N LYS A 18 14.06 -2.08 -0.32
CA LYS A 18 15.14 -2.85 0.33
C LYS A 18 16.50 -2.18 0.30
N ARG A 19 16.66 -1.09 -0.44
CA ARG A 19 17.94 -0.38 -0.50
C ARG A 19 18.39 0.05 0.88
N SER A 20 19.66 -0.19 1.17
CA SER A 20 20.26 0.21 2.43
C SER A 20 20.34 1.74 2.54
N ASP A 21 20.37 2.25 3.77
CA ASP A 21 20.57 3.68 4.00
C ASP A 21 21.90 4.16 3.44
N ARG A 22 22.91 3.28 3.41
CA ARG A 22 24.21 3.56 2.78
C ARG A 22 24.08 3.78 1.27
N ASP A 23 23.33 2.93 0.57
CA ASP A 23 23.13 3.07 -0.87
C ASP A 23 22.29 4.30 -1.21
N LEU A 24 21.26 4.55 -0.42
CA LEU A 24 20.43 5.75 -0.56
C LEU A 24 21.22 7.04 -0.30
N SER A 25 22.14 7.03 0.68
CA SER A 25 23.00 8.17 0.97
C SER A 25 23.91 8.52 -0.22
N LYS A 26 24.45 7.50 -0.90
CA LYS A 26 25.25 7.70 -2.12
C LYS A 26 24.39 8.22 -3.27
N ALA A 27 23.20 7.65 -3.47
CA ALA A 27 22.30 8.06 -4.55
C ALA A 27 21.79 9.49 -4.39
N LEU A 28 21.48 9.89 -3.17
CA LEU A 28 20.95 11.23 -2.86
C LEU A 28 22.01 12.24 -2.44
N LYS A 29 23.28 11.81 -2.36
CA LYS A 29 24.43 12.66 -2.00
C LYS A 29 24.25 13.37 -0.64
N VAL A 30 23.80 12.64 0.34
CA VAL A 30 23.66 13.07 1.73
C VAL A 30 24.27 12.02 2.67
N SER A 31 24.49 12.37 3.93
CA SER A 31 25.06 11.41 4.89
C SER A 31 24.07 10.28 5.23
N GLN A 32 24.60 9.11 5.56
CA GLN A 32 23.78 7.97 5.98
C GLN A 32 22.90 8.29 7.21
N PRO A 33 23.39 8.98 8.26
CA PRO A 33 22.55 9.39 9.37
C PRO A 33 21.38 10.30 8.95
N THR A 34 21.57 11.13 7.93
CA THR A 34 20.51 11.99 7.37
C THR A 34 19.42 11.14 6.72
N ILE A 35 19.80 10.11 5.95
CA ILE A 35 18.83 9.17 5.38
C ILE A 35 18.04 8.46 6.48
N THR A 36 18.72 7.90 7.47
CA THR A 36 18.09 7.18 8.58
C THR A 36 17.08 8.05 9.33
N ARG A 37 17.44 9.28 9.65
CA ARG A 37 16.52 10.22 10.32
C ARG A 37 15.35 10.62 9.45
N THR A 38 15.59 10.85 8.15
CA THR A 38 14.53 11.23 7.21
C THR A 38 13.54 10.08 7.01
N ARG A 39 14.02 8.86 6.83
CA ARG A 39 13.19 7.65 6.75
C ARG A 39 12.32 7.50 7.99
N HIS A 40 12.91 7.56 9.17
CA HIS A 40 12.20 7.44 10.43
C HIS A 40 11.12 8.50 10.61
N ARG A 41 11.40 9.73 10.22
CA ARG A 41 10.43 10.83 10.25
C ARG A 41 9.26 10.58 9.27
N LEU A 42 9.53 10.05 8.08
CA LEU A 42 8.48 9.70 7.11
C LEU A 42 7.57 8.59 7.62
N GLU A 43 8.11 7.61 8.32
CA GLU A 43 7.34 6.55 8.99
C GLU A 43 6.51 7.11 10.13
N LYS A 44 7.13 7.92 10.99
CA LYS A 44 6.49 8.49 12.17
C LYS A 44 5.33 9.44 11.85
N ASN A 45 5.45 10.24 10.79
CA ASN A 45 4.40 11.18 10.38
C ASN A 45 3.38 10.58 9.41
N GLY A 46 3.46 9.27 9.13
CA GLY A 46 2.50 8.56 8.30
C GLY A 46 2.62 8.76 6.79
N MET A 47 3.69 9.40 6.33
CA MET A 47 3.95 9.50 4.88
C MET A 47 4.37 8.15 4.28
N ILE A 48 5.02 7.30 5.05
CA ILE A 48 5.17 5.87 4.78
C ILE A 48 4.17 5.17 5.69
N GLU A 49 3.11 4.64 5.12
CA GLU A 49 2.08 3.93 5.88
C GLU A 49 2.49 2.50 6.20
N ASP A 50 3.09 1.83 5.22
CA ASP A 50 3.50 0.43 5.35
C ASP A 50 4.56 0.06 4.32
N CYS A 51 5.25 -1.04 4.57
CA CYS A 51 6.17 -1.69 3.64
C CYS A 51 5.75 -3.15 3.47
N THR A 52 5.62 -3.59 2.23
CA THR A 52 5.23 -4.97 1.93
C THR A 52 6.15 -5.58 0.86
N VAL A 53 6.08 -6.88 0.73
CA VAL A 53 6.70 -7.61 -0.37
C VAL A 53 5.66 -7.91 -1.44
N ILE A 54 6.08 -7.89 -2.70
CA ILE A 54 5.28 -8.38 -3.81
C ILE A 54 5.86 -9.76 -4.20
N PRO A 55 5.21 -10.85 -3.80
CA PRO A 55 5.73 -12.18 -4.10
C PRO A 55 5.48 -12.57 -5.55
N ASN A 56 6.15 -13.61 -6.00
CA ASN A 56 5.80 -14.26 -7.24
C ASN A 56 4.56 -15.14 -7.01
N PHE A 57 3.38 -14.56 -7.21
CA PHE A 57 2.08 -15.21 -6.94
C PHE A 57 1.92 -16.54 -7.69
N ARG A 58 2.38 -16.60 -8.93
CA ARG A 58 2.31 -17.83 -9.74
C ARG A 58 3.09 -18.97 -9.09
N ARG A 59 4.30 -18.71 -8.59
CA ARG A 59 5.11 -19.71 -7.88
C ARG A 59 4.50 -20.13 -6.55
N MET A 60 3.67 -19.30 -5.96
CA MET A 60 2.93 -19.62 -4.73
C MET A 60 1.62 -20.38 -5.00
N GLY A 61 1.30 -20.68 -6.26
CA GLY A 61 0.07 -21.39 -6.63
C GLY A 61 -1.17 -20.51 -6.72
N PHE A 62 -1.01 -19.18 -6.79
CA PHE A 62 -2.11 -18.25 -7.01
C PHE A 62 -2.25 -17.95 -8.50
N GLU A 63 -3.44 -18.12 -9.04
CA GLU A 63 -3.73 -17.95 -10.46
C GLU A 63 -4.34 -16.60 -10.79
N ILE A 64 -4.97 -15.95 -9.80
CA ILE A 64 -5.73 -14.71 -10.01
C ILE A 64 -5.14 -13.58 -9.17
N LEU A 65 -4.82 -12.47 -9.84
CA LEU A 65 -4.64 -11.16 -9.24
C LEU A 65 -5.86 -10.32 -9.59
N ALA A 66 -6.62 -9.90 -8.59
CA ALA A 66 -7.84 -9.14 -8.78
C ALA A 66 -7.65 -7.68 -8.37
N LEU A 67 -8.13 -6.77 -9.22
CA LEU A 67 -8.36 -5.36 -8.88
C LEU A 67 -9.87 -5.19 -8.68
N SER A 68 -10.25 -4.91 -7.45
CA SER A 68 -11.66 -4.71 -7.09
C SER A 68 -11.90 -3.23 -6.83
N PHE A 69 -12.75 -2.63 -7.64
CA PHE A 69 -13.19 -1.25 -7.45
C PHE A 69 -14.43 -1.24 -6.57
N VAL A 70 -14.39 -0.45 -5.52
CA VAL A 70 -15.44 -0.38 -4.51
C VAL A 70 -16.12 0.97 -4.56
N LYS A 71 -17.44 0.98 -4.53
CA LYS A 71 -18.24 2.19 -4.37
C LYS A 71 -18.88 2.18 -2.98
N MET A 72 -18.41 3.05 -2.12
CA MET A 72 -19.03 3.25 -0.81
C MET A 72 -20.19 4.24 -0.90
N ARG A 73 -21.20 4.01 -0.09
CA ARG A 73 -22.33 4.96 0.03
C ARG A 73 -21.83 6.25 0.69
N PRO A 74 -22.32 7.43 0.26
CA PRO A 74 -21.90 8.72 0.82
C PRO A 74 -22.05 8.79 2.35
N GLU A 75 -23.04 8.13 2.90
CA GLU A 75 -23.32 8.09 4.35
C GLU A 75 -22.19 7.41 5.15
N ILE A 76 -21.38 6.60 4.48
CA ILE A 76 -20.28 5.82 5.08
C ILE A 76 -18.94 6.57 4.97
N LEU A 77 -18.90 7.73 4.33
CA LEU A 77 -17.66 8.48 4.07
C LEU A 77 -17.23 9.40 5.23
N SER A 78 -17.73 9.16 6.45
CA SER A 78 -17.20 9.86 7.64
C SER A 78 -15.78 9.38 7.98
N PRO A 79 -14.92 10.21 8.58
CA PRO A 79 -13.57 9.82 8.95
C PRO A 79 -13.52 8.57 9.85
N GLN A 80 -14.49 8.40 10.74
CA GLN A 80 -14.59 7.23 11.62
C GLN A 80 -14.92 5.96 10.86
N THR A 81 -15.88 6.02 9.95
CA THR A 81 -16.29 4.88 9.13
C THR A 81 -15.21 4.49 8.14
N MET A 82 -14.44 5.47 7.64
CA MET A 82 -13.28 5.23 6.77
C MET A 82 -12.19 4.47 7.51
N GLU A 83 -11.93 4.80 8.76
CA GLU A 83 -10.95 4.08 9.58
C GLU A 83 -11.41 2.64 9.88
N GLU A 84 -12.69 2.45 10.16
CA GLU A 84 -13.27 1.12 10.31
C GLU A 84 -13.20 0.30 9.02
N ALA A 85 -13.49 0.89 7.88
CA ALA A 85 -13.36 0.27 6.57
C ALA A 85 -11.91 -0.13 6.28
N ARG A 86 -10.95 0.72 6.64
CA ARG A 86 -9.52 0.44 6.52
C ARG A 86 -9.10 -0.75 7.38
N LYS A 87 -9.54 -0.80 8.64
CA LYS A 87 -9.30 -1.94 9.55
C LYS A 87 -9.92 -3.23 9.02
N TYR A 88 -11.09 -3.13 8.43
CA TYR A 88 -11.76 -4.27 7.82
C TYR A 88 -11.00 -4.76 6.58
N ALA A 89 -10.59 -3.85 5.70
CA ALA A 89 -9.81 -4.17 4.51
C ALA A 89 -8.45 -4.80 4.86
N ALA A 90 -7.80 -4.35 5.93
CA ALA A 90 -6.55 -4.92 6.42
C ALA A 90 -6.70 -6.37 6.92
N LYS A 91 -7.90 -6.76 7.34
CA LYS A 91 -8.23 -8.14 7.73
C LYS A 91 -8.67 -9.02 6.54
N PHE A 92 -8.86 -8.42 5.37
CA PHE A 92 -9.30 -9.17 4.20
C PHE A 92 -8.19 -10.13 3.77
N PRO A 93 -8.47 -11.44 3.74
CA PRO A 93 -7.46 -12.42 3.40
C PRO A 93 -6.98 -12.21 1.96
N ASN A 94 -5.67 -12.31 1.75
CA ASN A 94 -5.02 -12.18 0.45
C ASN A 94 -5.05 -10.77 -0.16
N ALA A 95 -5.42 -9.73 0.56
CA ALA A 95 -5.25 -8.35 0.09
C ALA A 95 -3.79 -7.91 0.20
N ILE A 96 -3.27 -7.32 -0.87
CA ILE A 96 -1.93 -6.73 -0.92
C ILE A 96 -2.01 -5.26 -0.57
N PHE A 97 -3.05 -4.60 -1.07
CA PHE A 97 -3.21 -3.16 -1.01
C PHE A 97 -4.68 -2.81 -1.02
N ALA A 98 -5.06 -1.86 -0.20
CA ALA A 98 -6.38 -1.25 -0.21
C ALA A 98 -6.23 0.25 0.02
N SER A 99 -6.90 1.05 -0.78
CA SER A 99 -6.86 2.50 -0.67
C SER A 99 -8.18 3.12 -1.08
N THR A 100 -8.47 4.26 -0.49
CA THR A 100 -9.54 5.13 -0.95
C THR A 100 -9.03 6.02 -2.08
N GLY A 101 -9.93 6.37 -2.99
CA GLY A 101 -9.62 7.24 -4.12
C GLY A 101 -10.86 7.51 -4.93
N GLU A 102 -10.82 8.51 -5.79
CA GLU A 102 -11.92 8.86 -6.67
C GLU A 102 -11.54 8.59 -8.13
N GLY A 103 -12.45 7.98 -8.86
CA GLY A 103 -12.30 7.73 -10.30
C GLY A 103 -13.33 6.73 -10.80
N LEU A 104 -13.79 6.92 -12.02
CA LEU A 104 -14.80 6.05 -12.66
C LEU A 104 -16.07 5.83 -11.82
N GLY A 105 -16.45 6.80 -10.97
CA GLY A 105 -17.58 6.66 -10.04
C GLY A 105 -17.33 5.73 -8.86
N MET A 106 -16.09 5.30 -8.63
CA MET A 106 -15.68 4.44 -7.52
C MET A 106 -14.97 5.24 -6.44
N THR A 107 -15.00 4.74 -5.20
CA THR A 107 -14.45 5.42 -4.03
C THR A 107 -13.28 4.68 -3.40
N GLY A 108 -12.92 3.52 -3.91
CA GLY A 108 -11.80 2.74 -3.40
C GLY A 108 -11.36 1.63 -4.33
N VAL A 109 -10.18 1.10 -4.08
CA VAL A 109 -9.60 -0.03 -4.80
C VAL A 109 -8.98 -1.01 -3.82
N ILE A 110 -9.17 -2.30 -4.09
CA ILE A 110 -8.51 -3.40 -3.38
C ILE A 110 -7.77 -4.23 -4.40
N ILE A 111 -6.50 -4.51 -4.13
CA ILE A 111 -5.69 -5.45 -4.91
C ILE A 111 -5.52 -6.72 -4.07
N SER A 112 -6.00 -7.84 -4.58
CA SER A 112 -5.98 -9.12 -3.89
C SER A 112 -5.57 -10.27 -4.81
N PHE A 113 -5.12 -11.36 -4.23
CA PHE A 113 -4.71 -12.55 -4.96
C PHE A 113 -5.45 -13.78 -4.47
N HIS A 114 -5.77 -14.69 -5.38
CA HIS A 114 -6.62 -15.85 -5.12
C HIS A 114 -6.08 -17.09 -5.84
N LYS A 115 -6.30 -18.27 -5.25
CA LYS A 115 -5.85 -19.54 -5.84
C LYS A 115 -6.60 -19.90 -7.11
N SER A 116 -7.89 -19.54 -7.19
CA SER A 116 -8.78 -19.85 -8.30
C SER A 116 -9.90 -18.82 -8.41
N TYR A 117 -10.65 -18.86 -9.49
CA TYR A 117 -11.84 -18.06 -9.65
C TYR A 117 -12.91 -18.36 -8.60
N THR A 118 -13.07 -19.62 -8.22
CA THR A 118 -13.98 -20.03 -7.13
C THR A 118 -13.57 -19.41 -5.80
N ASP A 119 -12.27 -19.45 -5.48
CA ASP A 119 -11.72 -18.81 -4.26
C ASP A 119 -11.97 -17.30 -4.25
N TYR A 120 -11.72 -16.63 -5.37
CA TYR A 120 -12.03 -15.22 -5.56
C TYR A 120 -13.50 -14.92 -5.29
N HIS A 121 -14.39 -15.69 -5.88
CA HIS A 121 -15.84 -15.48 -5.77
C HIS A 121 -16.35 -15.66 -4.34
N GLN A 122 -15.88 -16.70 -3.66
CA GLN A 122 -16.24 -16.96 -2.25
C GLN A 122 -15.78 -15.81 -1.35
N LYS A 123 -14.55 -15.34 -1.50
CA LYS A 123 -14.00 -14.25 -0.67
C LYS A 123 -14.62 -12.90 -0.99
N THR A 124 -14.96 -12.63 -2.24
CA THR A 124 -15.60 -11.37 -2.65
C THR A 124 -17.04 -11.30 -2.15
N ASN A 125 -17.75 -12.41 -2.08
CA ASN A 125 -19.11 -12.44 -1.53
C ASN A 125 -19.16 -12.12 -0.03
N GLN A 126 -18.07 -12.28 0.70
CA GLN A 126 -17.98 -11.87 2.10
C GLN A 126 -17.87 -10.33 2.28
N LEU A 127 -17.59 -9.60 1.20
CA LEU A 127 -17.51 -8.13 1.21
C LEU A 127 -18.83 -7.44 0.89
N ARG A 128 -19.84 -8.17 0.52
CA ARG A 128 -21.20 -7.66 0.24
C ARG A 128 -22.06 -7.75 1.51
#